data_f5a5c7d54f0cf89bbf8e188b12ed7f7c
#
_entry.id   f5a5c7d54f0cf89bbf8e188b12ed7f7c
#
_cell.length_a   1.000
_cell.length_b   1.000
_cell.length_c   1.000
_cell.angle_alpha   90.00
_cell.angle_beta   90.00
_cell.angle_gamma   90.00
#
_symmetry.space_group_name_H-M   'P 1'
#
loop_
_entity.id
_entity.type
_entity.pdbx_description
1 polymer ?
#
loop_
_entity_poly.entity_id
_entity_poly.type
_entity_poly.pdbx_seq_one_letter_code
_entity_poly.pdbx_strand_id
1 'polypeptide(L)'
;MTTTTDIRNILEKYKLGHRYFLNLDIDKGEKLTGQLLADTTFDNCCFSVDFSETDFTNSKFTNCNLKCCDFSNCNLTNTIFENCSLESAEFNNAKIDRTTLTNCYCYGQIVTLDKMTGELGTYKDPLVKELYDNIPEFSKVADHLNDDLLYTVYGELSLKLFDDIVTNNETTDFTIKCFQFFNLLGDRKDENIDNLLVVGIYEGLYANKKCNNIARQLLTGRNKDIYEHWMKNGNIRAEY
;
A
#
# COMPACT_ATOMS: atom_id res chain seq x y z
N MET A 1 17.80 -18.85 13.52
CA MET A 1 18.01 -17.70 14.40
C MET A 1 18.51 -16.58 13.52
N THR A 2 17.61 -15.67 13.09
CA THR A 2 17.97 -14.42 12.39
C THR A 2 18.60 -13.51 13.45
N THR A 3 19.88 -13.29 13.34
CA THR A 3 20.56 -12.27 14.15
C THR A 3 20.13 -10.91 13.61
N THR A 4 19.37 -10.17 14.39
CA THR A 4 19.05 -8.76 14.11
C THR A 4 20.36 -8.05 13.80
N THR A 5 20.56 -7.63 12.57
CA THR A 5 21.81 -6.97 12.17
C THR A 5 21.70 -5.52 12.58
N ASP A 6 22.49 -5.09 13.56
CA ASP A 6 22.58 -3.69 13.97
C ASP A 6 23.07 -2.83 12.79
N ILE A 7 22.39 -1.74 12.50
CA ILE A 7 22.77 -0.73 11.49
C ILE A 7 24.23 -0.29 11.62
N ARG A 8 24.74 -0.18 12.84
CA ARG A 8 26.15 0.15 13.11
C ARG A 8 27.10 -0.81 12.42
N ASN A 9 26.74 -2.09 12.33
CA ASN A 9 27.55 -3.12 11.65
C ASN A 9 27.63 -2.87 10.14
N ILE A 10 26.57 -2.35 9.49
CA ILE A 10 26.61 -1.98 8.07
C ILE A 10 27.61 -0.86 7.85
N LEU A 11 27.52 0.21 8.64
CA LEU A 11 28.40 1.38 8.50
C LEU A 11 29.85 1.05 8.79
N GLU A 12 30.13 0.22 9.81
CA GLU A 12 31.49 -0.25 10.12
C GLU A 12 32.07 -1.09 8.98
N LYS A 13 31.31 -2.06 8.47
CA LYS A 13 31.73 -2.87 7.32
C LYS A 13 31.96 -2.03 6.08
N TYR A 14 31.07 -1.06 5.81
CA TYR A 14 31.22 -0.14 4.68
C TYR A 14 32.52 0.67 4.79
N LYS A 15 32.86 1.21 5.98
CA LYS A 15 34.13 1.91 6.25
C LYS A 15 35.34 1.03 6.04
N LEU A 16 35.22 -0.30 6.29
CA LEU A 16 36.26 -1.29 6.04
C LEU A 16 36.36 -1.74 4.59
N GLY A 17 35.57 -1.15 3.69
CA GLY A 17 35.58 -1.44 2.26
C GLY A 17 34.59 -2.51 1.80
N HIS A 18 33.78 -3.07 2.68
CA HIS A 18 32.72 -4.00 2.26
C HIS A 18 31.66 -3.26 1.43
N ARG A 19 31.25 -3.86 0.33
CA ARG A 19 30.26 -3.31 -0.61
C ARG A 19 29.14 -4.28 -0.95
N TYR A 20 29.17 -5.49 -0.40
CA TYR A 20 28.14 -6.50 -0.62
C TYR A 20 27.55 -6.96 0.70
N PHE A 21 26.24 -6.80 0.84
CA PHE A 21 25.49 -7.17 2.02
C PHE A 21 24.37 -8.14 1.63
N LEU A 22 24.30 -9.26 2.32
CA LEU A 22 23.40 -10.36 2.01
C LEU A 22 22.58 -10.75 3.24
N ASN A 23 21.29 -11.03 3.03
CA ASN A 23 20.38 -11.57 4.05
C ASN A 23 20.30 -10.70 5.32
N LEU A 24 20.37 -9.39 5.16
CA LEU A 24 20.14 -8.48 6.29
C LEU A 24 18.65 -8.40 6.57
N ASP A 25 18.31 -8.34 7.85
CA ASP A 25 16.97 -8.09 8.33
C ASP A 25 17.03 -6.97 9.37
N ILE A 26 16.45 -5.80 9.03
CA ILE A 26 16.51 -4.60 9.85
C ILE A 26 15.12 -4.05 10.01
N ASP A 27 14.66 -4.05 11.25
CA ASP A 27 13.32 -3.72 11.65
C ASP A 27 13.00 -2.21 11.62
N LYS A 28 11.72 -1.93 11.70
CA LYS A 28 11.13 -0.60 11.73
C LYS A 28 11.66 0.24 12.90
N GLY A 29 12.04 1.46 12.55
CA GLY A 29 12.49 2.48 13.53
C GLY A 29 13.99 2.72 13.55
N GLU A 30 14.74 1.90 12.83
CA GLU A 30 16.17 2.16 12.63
C GLU A 30 16.38 3.22 11.54
N LYS A 31 17.45 4.02 11.68
CA LYS A 31 17.73 5.14 10.79
C LYS A 31 19.14 5.08 10.22
N LEU A 32 19.22 5.10 8.90
CA LEU A 32 20.47 5.26 8.14
C LEU A 32 20.48 6.61 7.40
N THR A 33 19.89 7.62 8.01
CA THR A 33 19.73 8.96 7.44
C THR A 33 21.07 9.64 7.17
N GLY A 34 21.24 10.21 5.98
CA GLY A 34 22.40 11.02 5.61
C GLY A 34 23.72 10.25 5.49
N GLN A 35 23.68 8.94 5.28
CA GLN A 35 24.89 8.13 5.19
C GLN A 35 25.46 8.08 3.77
N LEU A 36 26.74 7.78 3.67
CA LEU A 36 27.39 7.43 2.41
C LEU A 36 27.39 5.91 2.27
N LEU A 37 26.61 5.40 1.32
CA LEU A 37 26.50 3.97 1.00
C LEU A 37 26.58 3.73 -0.51
N ALA A 38 27.34 4.59 -1.21
CA ALA A 38 27.57 4.47 -2.64
C ALA A 38 28.28 3.15 -3.01
N ASP A 39 28.11 2.71 -4.24
CA ASP A 39 28.74 1.50 -4.80
C ASP A 39 28.41 0.21 -4.01
N THR A 40 27.25 0.16 -3.32
CA THR A 40 26.88 -0.95 -2.44
C THR A 40 25.82 -1.84 -3.07
N THR A 41 25.96 -3.15 -2.89
CA THR A 41 24.92 -4.12 -3.25
C THR A 41 24.30 -4.70 -1.99
N PHE A 42 22.97 -4.59 -1.91
CA PHE A 42 22.13 -5.27 -0.94
C PHE A 42 21.36 -6.38 -1.66
N ASP A 43 21.50 -7.62 -1.20
CA ASP A 43 20.87 -8.77 -1.83
C ASP A 43 20.09 -9.59 -0.80
N ASN A 44 18.85 -9.94 -1.16
CA ASN A 44 17.94 -10.68 -0.29
C ASN A 44 17.80 -10.07 1.12
N CYS A 45 17.73 -8.73 1.20
CA CYS A 45 17.61 -8.00 2.44
C CYS A 45 16.15 -7.59 2.70
N CYS A 46 15.79 -7.51 3.98
CA CYS A 46 14.52 -6.98 4.44
C CYS A 46 14.79 -5.72 5.25
N PHE A 47 14.27 -4.59 4.77
CA PHE A 47 14.43 -3.30 5.42
C PHE A 47 13.06 -2.64 5.63
N SER A 48 12.90 -2.03 6.80
CA SER A 48 11.86 -1.04 7.09
C SER A 48 12.54 0.14 7.78
N VAL A 49 13.35 0.90 7.03
CA VAL A 49 14.38 1.83 7.52
C VAL A 49 14.18 3.20 6.91
N ASP A 50 14.43 4.23 7.70
CA ASP A 50 14.59 5.61 7.24
C ASP A 50 15.99 5.77 6.64
N PHE A 51 16.06 5.79 5.28
CA PHE A 51 17.28 6.02 4.50
C PHE A 51 17.38 7.48 4.02
N SER A 52 16.51 8.36 4.45
CA SER A 52 16.45 9.72 3.92
C SER A 52 17.82 10.41 3.88
N GLU A 53 18.05 11.24 2.85
CA GLU A 53 19.31 11.98 2.63
C GLU A 53 20.56 11.11 2.37
N THR A 54 20.43 9.78 2.28
CA THR A 54 21.55 8.86 2.06
C THR A 54 22.01 8.85 0.60
N ASP A 55 23.31 8.74 0.39
CA ASP A 55 23.90 8.59 -0.94
C ASP A 55 24.07 7.10 -1.28
N PHE A 56 23.27 6.65 -2.25
CA PHE A 56 23.28 5.32 -2.85
C PHE A 56 23.79 5.32 -4.31
N THR A 57 24.55 6.34 -4.69
CA THR A 57 25.08 6.41 -6.04
C THR A 57 25.73 5.08 -6.48
N ASN A 58 25.39 4.58 -7.68
CA ASN A 58 25.84 3.30 -8.25
C ASN A 58 25.51 2.07 -7.41
N SER A 59 24.56 2.14 -6.50
CA SER A 59 24.22 1.00 -5.64
C SER A 59 23.18 0.10 -6.26
N LYS A 60 23.01 -1.10 -5.72
CA LYS A 60 22.05 -2.09 -6.20
C LYS A 60 21.29 -2.72 -5.03
N PHE A 61 19.96 -2.78 -5.17
CA PHE A 61 19.07 -3.55 -4.32
C PHE A 61 18.50 -4.69 -5.16
N THR A 62 18.74 -5.94 -4.78
CA THR A 62 18.27 -7.13 -5.49
C THR A 62 17.51 -8.04 -4.56
N ASN A 63 16.33 -8.50 -4.98
CA ASN A 63 15.48 -9.41 -4.19
C ASN A 63 15.14 -8.87 -2.79
N CYS A 64 15.09 -7.54 -2.62
CA CYS A 64 14.91 -6.92 -1.33
C CYS A 64 13.43 -6.64 -1.03
N ASN A 65 13.06 -6.81 0.24
CA ASN A 65 11.85 -6.24 0.78
C ASN A 65 12.17 -4.83 1.34
N LEU A 66 11.69 -3.79 0.67
CA LEU A 66 11.93 -2.38 0.98
C LEU A 66 10.63 -1.67 1.39
N LYS A 67 9.67 -2.42 1.89
CA LYS A 67 8.38 -1.89 2.33
C LYS A 67 8.56 -0.88 3.46
N CYS A 68 7.86 0.25 3.34
CA CYS A 68 7.92 1.35 4.31
C CYS A 68 9.33 1.95 4.49
N CYS A 69 10.23 1.78 3.51
CA CYS A 69 11.51 2.50 3.52
C CYS A 69 11.32 3.94 3.05
N ASP A 70 12.00 4.86 3.72
CA ASP A 70 12.06 6.26 3.29
C ASP A 70 13.36 6.54 2.54
N PHE A 71 13.24 6.77 1.22
CA PHE A 71 14.35 7.20 0.34
C PHE A 71 14.25 8.71 0.00
N SER A 72 13.50 9.49 0.77
CA SER A 72 13.34 10.91 0.53
C SER A 72 14.68 11.65 0.57
N ASN A 73 14.89 12.54 -0.39
CA ASN A 73 16.12 13.32 -0.57
C ASN A 73 17.39 12.46 -0.80
N CYS A 74 17.27 11.14 -1.05
CA CYS A 74 18.41 10.29 -1.37
C CYS A 74 19.04 10.66 -2.70
N ASN A 75 20.36 10.43 -2.81
CA ASN A 75 21.01 10.39 -4.12
C ASN A 75 20.99 8.94 -4.64
N LEU A 76 20.06 8.66 -5.55
CA LEU A 76 19.89 7.36 -6.20
C LEU A 76 20.49 7.32 -7.61
N THR A 77 21.40 8.24 -7.95
CA THR A 77 22.03 8.29 -9.28
C THR A 77 22.65 6.95 -9.64
N ASN A 78 22.29 6.37 -10.79
CA ASN A 78 22.68 5.04 -11.26
C ASN A 78 22.28 3.88 -10.31
N THR A 79 21.37 4.07 -9.40
CA THR A 79 20.92 2.99 -8.51
C THR A 79 19.99 2.02 -9.26
N ILE A 80 20.15 0.73 -9.00
CA ILE A 80 19.34 -0.33 -9.60
C ILE A 80 18.50 -1.00 -8.49
N PHE A 81 17.18 -1.05 -8.70
CA PHE A 81 16.26 -1.87 -7.92
C PHE A 81 15.80 -3.02 -8.82
N GLU A 82 16.04 -4.25 -8.39
CA GLU A 82 15.70 -5.46 -9.15
C GLU A 82 14.98 -6.48 -8.26
N ASN A 83 13.80 -6.92 -8.68
CA ASN A 83 12.95 -7.86 -7.94
C ASN A 83 12.63 -7.39 -6.50
N CYS A 84 12.40 -6.11 -6.28
CA CYS A 84 12.15 -5.55 -4.96
C CYS A 84 10.65 -5.32 -4.71
N SER A 85 10.25 -5.45 -3.44
CA SER A 85 8.94 -5.02 -2.95
C SER A 85 9.05 -3.60 -2.40
N LEU A 86 8.22 -2.68 -2.89
CA LEU A 86 8.31 -1.23 -2.64
C LEU A 86 7.01 -0.65 -2.07
N GLU A 87 6.16 -1.48 -1.46
CA GLU A 87 4.91 -0.99 -0.86
C GLU A 87 5.21 0.06 0.21
N SER A 88 4.55 1.20 0.12
CA SER A 88 4.73 2.34 1.04
C SER A 88 6.18 2.88 1.10
N ALA A 89 7.01 2.60 0.09
CA ALA A 89 8.33 3.23 0.01
C ALA A 89 8.21 4.66 -0.52
N GLU A 90 8.90 5.60 0.10
CA GLU A 90 8.88 7.02 -0.23
C GLU A 90 10.13 7.43 -1.01
N PHE A 91 9.95 8.26 -2.05
CA PHE A 91 11.04 8.77 -2.91
C PHE A 91 10.98 10.30 -3.07
N ASN A 92 10.41 11.01 -2.09
CA ASN A 92 10.21 12.46 -2.15
C ASN A 92 11.55 13.18 -2.39
N ASN A 93 11.62 13.99 -3.46
CA ASN A 93 12.82 14.77 -3.82
C ASN A 93 14.10 13.92 -4.01
N ALA A 94 13.99 12.61 -4.19
CA ALA A 94 15.16 11.78 -4.47
C ALA A 94 15.77 12.17 -5.84
N LYS A 95 17.10 12.18 -5.90
CA LYS A 95 17.82 12.35 -7.16
C LYS A 95 17.91 11.02 -7.88
N ILE A 96 17.19 10.87 -9.00
CA ILE A 96 16.95 9.61 -9.69
C ILE A 96 17.62 9.50 -11.07
N ASP A 97 18.65 10.27 -11.32
CA ASP A 97 19.33 10.25 -12.62
C ASP A 97 19.86 8.85 -12.95
N ARG A 98 19.37 8.25 -14.06
CA ARG A 98 19.66 6.89 -14.49
C ARG A 98 19.34 5.77 -13.46
N THR A 99 18.47 6.03 -12.51
CA THR A 99 17.91 5.00 -11.63
C THR A 99 17.01 4.07 -12.42
N THR A 100 17.04 2.77 -12.14
CA THR A 100 16.20 1.78 -12.81
C THR A 100 15.45 0.90 -11.83
N LEU A 101 14.18 0.59 -12.16
CA LEU A 101 13.36 -0.40 -11.51
C LEU A 101 13.07 -1.55 -12.50
N THR A 102 13.44 -2.77 -12.13
CA THR A 102 13.19 -3.97 -12.93
C THR A 102 12.48 -5.01 -12.08
N ASN A 103 11.31 -5.47 -12.50
CA ASN A 103 10.48 -6.42 -11.75
C ASN A 103 10.24 -6.00 -10.29
N CYS A 104 10.09 -4.71 -10.04
CA CYS A 104 9.73 -4.21 -8.73
C CYS A 104 8.21 -4.16 -8.58
N TYR A 105 7.72 -4.45 -7.38
CA TYR A 105 6.30 -4.59 -7.10
C TYR A 105 5.87 -3.61 -6.02
N CYS A 106 4.66 -3.10 -6.17
CA CYS A 106 3.96 -2.34 -5.17
C CYS A 106 2.49 -2.82 -5.18
N TYR A 107 2.02 -3.33 -4.05
CA TYR A 107 0.68 -3.93 -3.91
C TYR A 107 0.36 -4.97 -5.01
N GLY A 108 1.34 -5.84 -5.31
CA GLY A 108 1.20 -6.90 -6.31
C GLY A 108 1.27 -6.46 -7.78
N GLN A 109 1.45 -5.16 -8.06
CA GLN A 109 1.61 -4.63 -9.41
C GLN A 109 3.07 -4.28 -9.70
N ILE A 110 3.52 -4.53 -10.94
CA ILE A 110 4.83 -4.07 -11.40
C ILE A 110 4.80 -2.53 -11.49
N VAL A 111 5.78 -1.89 -10.87
CA VAL A 111 5.90 -0.45 -10.85
C VAL A 111 7.10 0.04 -11.64
N THR A 112 6.97 1.27 -12.14
CA THR A 112 8.01 2.00 -12.85
C THR A 112 8.43 3.22 -12.04
N LEU A 113 9.60 3.76 -12.35
CA LEU A 113 10.18 4.86 -11.58
C LEU A 113 9.28 6.11 -11.57
N ASP A 114 8.68 6.45 -12.71
CA ASP A 114 7.76 7.58 -12.85
C ASP A 114 6.49 7.43 -12.00
N LYS A 115 6.04 6.21 -11.74
CA LYS A 115 4.94 5.95 -10.79
C LYS A 115 5.36 6.15 -9.35
N MET A 116 6.61 5.79 -9.01
CA MET A 116 7.14 5.91 -7.65
C MET A 116 7.54 7.34 -7.28
N THR A 117 7.94 8.14 -8.26
CA THR A 117 8.46 9.51 -8.08
C THR A 117 7.55 10.58 -8.65
N GLY A 118 6.27 10.31 -8.83
CA GLY A 118 5.28 11.29 -9.31
C GLY A 118 5.36 12.64 -8.56
N GLU A 119 4.55 13.63 -8.93
CA GLU A 119 4.62 15.02 -8.40
C GLU A 119 4.68 15.13 -6.87
N LEU A 120 4.30 14.09 -6.15
CA LEU A 120 4.34 14.02 -4.69
C LEU A 120 5.43 13.08 -4.15
N GLY A 121 6.18 12.37 -5.01
CA GLY A 121 7.26 11.47 -4.60
C GLY A 121 6.86 10.27 -3.74
N THR A 122 5.58 10.10 -3.44
CA THR A 122 5.04 8.99 -2.65
C THR A 122 4.13 8.17 -3.55
N TYR A 123 4.39 6.88 -3.65
CA TYR A 123 3.48 5.99 -4.35
C TYR A 123 2.22 5.81 -3.51
N LYS A 124 1.08 6.13 -4.11
CA LYS A 124 -0.25 5.81 -3.55
C LYS A 124 -0.87 4.69 -4.35
N ASP A 125 -1.49 3.73 -3.68
CA ASP A 125 -2.22 2.68 -4.37
C ASP A 125 -3.26 3.33 -5.33
N PRO A 126 -3.28 2.94 -6.61
CA PRO A 126 -4.20 3.53 -7.59
C PRO A 126 -5.67 3.46 -7.16
N LEU A 127 -6.07 2.40 -6.44
CA LEU A 127 -7.43 2.25 -5.93
C LEU A 127 -7.74 3.20 -4.78
N VAL A 128 -6.75 3.57 -3.97
CA VAL A 128 -6.90 4.61 -2.93
C VAL A 128 -7.04 5.99 -3.57
N LYS A 129 -6.21 6.30 -4.57
CA LYS A 129 -6.35 7.56 -5.32
C LYS A 129 -7.73 7.64 -5.97
N GLU A 130 -8.16 6.59 -6.64
CA GLU A 130 -9.46 6.54 -7.31
C GLU A 130 -10.63 6.66 -6.33
N LEU A 131 -10.52 6.05 -5.14
CA LEU A 131 -11.48 6.23 -4.06
C LEU A 131 -11.63 7.71 -3.69
N TYR A 132 -10.54 8.42 -3.48
CA TYR A 132 -10.58 9.84 -3.12
C TYR A 132 -11.10 10.73 -4.25
N ASP A 133 -10.80 10.39 -5.51
CA ASP A 133 -11.33 11.10 -6.67
C ASP A 133 -12.87 10.93 -6.80
N ASN A 134 -13.41 9.77 -6.46
CA ASN A 134 -14.84 9.47 -6.53
C ASN A 134 -15.63 9.89 -5.27
N ILE A 135 -14.97 9.88 -4.10
CA ILE A 135 -15.59 10.20 -2.80
C ILE A 135 -14.73 11.24 -2.07
N PRO A 136 -14.63 12.48 -2.57
CA PRO A 136 -13.73 13.51 -2.03
C PRO A 136 -14.07 13.92 -0.59
N GLU A 137 -15.30 13.73 -0.14
CA GLU A 137 -15.69 13.94 1.26
C GLU A 137 -15.03 12.92 2.22
N PHE A 138 -14.70 11.71 1.73
CA PHE A 138 -13.97 10.73 2.52
C PHE A 138 -12.49 11.08 2.64
N SER A 139 -11.85 11.59 1.59
CA SER A 139 -10.43 11.98 1.65
C SER A 139 -10.14 13.00 2.76
N LYS A 140 -11.07 13.91 3.03
CA LYS A 140 -10.94 14.92 4.09
C LYS A 140 -10.99 14.33 5.52
N VAL A 141 -11.63 13.18 5.67
CA VAL A 141 -11.75 12.47 6.96
C VAL A 141 -10.57 11.51 7.15
N ALA A 142 -10.02 11.03 6.05
CA ALA A 142 -8.96 10.04 6.00
C ALA A 142 -7.54 10.64 6.05
N ASP A 143 -7.39 11.95 6.24
CA ASP A 143 -6.10 12.68 6.26
C ASP A 143 -5.06 12.12 7.25
N HIS A 144 -5.51 11.36 8.25
CA HIS A 144 -4.65 10.72 9.26
C HIS A 144 -4.31 9.26 8.92
N LEU A 145 -4.89 8.71 7.85
CA LEU A 145 -4.64 7.34 7.46
C LEU A 145 -3.34 7.25 6.65
N ASN A 146 -2.63 6.15 6.84
CA ASN A 146 -1.57 5.77 5.92
C ASN A 146 -2.22 5.27 4.63
N ASP A 147 -2.26 6.12 3.61
CA ASP A 147 -2.87 5.87 2.29
C ASP A 147 -2.23 4.69 1.53
N ASP A 148 -1.12 4.16 2.04
CA ASP A 148 -0.40 3.06 1.45
C ASP A 148 -0.98 1.69 1.83
N LEU A 149 -1.87 1.65 2.80
CA LEU A 149 -2.50 0.42 3.29
C LEU A 149 -3.92 0.28 2.73
N LEU A 150 -4.03 -0.23 1.50
CA LEU A 150 -5.28 -0.36 0.76
C LEU A 150 -6.45 -0.91 1.60
N TYR A 151 -6.27 -2.05 2.26
CA TYR A 151 -7.32 -2.66 3.09
C TYR A 151 -7.66 -1.83 4.34
N THR A 152 -6.70 -1.08 4.90
CA THR A 152 -6.95 -0.17 6.02
C THR A 152 -7.83 0.99 5.57
N VAL A 153 -7.50 1.62 4.44
CA VAL A 153 -8.28 2.75 3.90
C VAL A 153 -9.71 2.33 3.55
N TYR A 154 -9.88 1.17 2.90
CA TYR A 154 -11.22 0.64 2.57
C TYR A 154 -11.97 0.16 3.82
N GLY A 155 -11.29 -0.36 4.83
CA GLY A 155 -11.88 -0.68 6.13
C GLY A 155 -12.44 0.55 6.84
N GLU A 156 -11.70 1.66 6.85
CA GLU A 156 -12.18 2.93 7.41
C GLU A 156 -13.36 3.51 6.61
N LEU A 157 -13.34 3.37 5.29
CA LEU A 157 -14.50 3.72 4.47
C LEU A 157 -15.72 2.89 4.87
N SER A 158 -15.54 1.58 5.11
CA SER A 158 -16.60 0.68 5.56
C SER A 158 -17.20 1.12 6.89
N LEU A 159 -16.36 1.48 7.86
CA LEU A 159 -16.81 1.98 9.18
C LEU A 159 -17.60 3.27 9.04
N LYS A 160 -17.09 4.22 8.25
CA LYS A 160 -17.78 5.49 8.00
C LYS A 160 -19.11 5.28 7.27
N LEU A 161 -19.14 4.40 6.28
CA LEU A 161 -20.37 4.06 5.55
C LEU A 161 -21.39 3.36 6.46
N PHE A 162 -20.93 2.46 7.32
CA PHE A 162 -21.78 1.82 8.33
C PHE A 162 -22.44 2.86 9.24
N ASP A 163 -21.64 3.78 9.79
CA ASP A 163 -22.14 4.84 10.70
C ASP A 163 -23.14 5.75 9.95
N ASP A 164 -22.84 6.14 8.71
CA ASP A 164 -23.73 6.97 7.91
C ASP A 164 -25.09 6.28 7.69
N ILE A 165 -25.09 5.01 7.33
CA ILE A 165 -26.33 4.25 7.11
C ILE A 165 -27.12 4.07 8.42
N VAL A 166 -26.44 3.77 9.52
CA VAL A 166 -27.14 3.46 10.80
C VAL A 166 -27.73 4.72 11.43
N THR A 167 -27.03 5.84 11.35
CA THR A 167 -27.42 7.09 12.02
C THR A 167 -28.45 7.89 11.25
N ASN A 168 -28.50 7.82 9.92
CA ASN A 168 -29.42 8.58 9.11
C ASN A 168 -30.72 7.80 8.82
N ASN A 169 -31.86 8.46 8.83
CA ASN A 169 -33.15 7.83 8.54
C ASN A 169 -33.36 7.58 7.03
N GLU A 170 -32.70 8.35 6.19
CA GLU A 170 -32.76 8.27 4.73
C GLU A 170 -31.38 7.89 4.18
N THR A 171 -31.36 7.35 2.95
CA THR A 171 -30.11 7.07 2.23
C THR A 171 -29.46 8.37 1.80
N THR A 172 -28.27 8.66 2.29
CA THR A 172 -27.54 9.90 2.03
C THR A 172 -26.84 9.91 0.67
N ASP A 173 -26.48 11.09 0.18
CA ASP A 173 -25.65 11.24 -1.03
C ASP A 173 -24.29 10.53 -0.88
N PHE A 174 -23.69 10.55 0.32
CA PHE A 174 -22.47 9.83 0.61
C PHE A 174 -22.64 8.32 0.42
N THR A 175 -23.67 7.73 1.02
CA THR A 175 -24.01 6.31 0.84
C THR A 175 -24.20 5.99 -0.65
N ILE A 176 -24.97 6.80 -1.39
CA ILE A 176 -25.23 6.58 -2.83
C ILE A 176 -23.91 6.57 -3.62
N LYS A 177 -23.02 7.56 -3.42
CA LYS A 177 -21.73 7.63 -4.09
C LYS A 177 -20.84 6.42 -3.78
N CYS A 178 -20.81 5.96 -2.53
CA CYS A 178 -20.05 4.77 -2.15
C CYS A 178 -20.50 3.55 -2.99
N PHE A 179 -21.78 3.27 -3.05
CA PHE A 179 -22.29 2.12 -3.81
C PHE A 179 -22.12 2.29 -5.32
N GLN A 180 -22.23 3.50 -5.86
CA GLN A 180 -21.92 3.78 -7.27
C GLN A 180 -20.46 3.46 -7.57
N PHE A 181 -19.54 3.87 -6.69
CA PHE A 181 -18.12 3.57 -6.82
C PHE A 181 -17.84 2.06 -6.71
N PHE A 182 -18.46 1.36 -5.77
CA PHE A 182 -18.31 -0.10 -5.66
C PHE A 182 -18.82 -0.82 -6.92
N ASN A 183 -19.94 -0.38 -7.52
CA ASN A 183 -20.42 -0.94 -8.76
C ASN A 183 -19.42 -0.71 -9.91
N LEU A 184 -18.82 0.49 -10.01
CA LEU A 184 -17.78 0.81 -10.99
C LEU A 184 -16.56 -0.12 -10.84
N LEU A 185 -16.13 -0.39 -9.60
CA LEU A 185 -15.01 -1.30 -9.33
C LEU A 185 -15.33 -2.74 -9.73
N GLY A 186 -16.49 -3.25 -9.33
CA GLY A 186 -16.89 -4.64 -9.60
C GLY A 186 -17.11 -4.96 -11.08
N ASP A 187 -17.42 -3.96 -11.90
CA ASP A 187 -17.56 -4.13 -13.35
C ASP A 187 -16.24 -4.44 -14.06
N ARG A 188 -15.08 -4.24 -13.39
CA ARG A 188 -13.75 -4.55 -13.94
C ARG A 188 -13.44 -6.04 -14.01
N LYS A 189 -14.18 -6.88 -13.29
CA LYS A 189 -14.00 -8.35 -13.25
C LYS A 189 -12.59 -8.78 -12.83
N ASP A 190 -12.02 -8.08 -11.86
CA ASP A 190 -10.72 -8.35 -11.26
C ASP A 190 -10.90 -9.03 -9.90
N GLU A 191 -10.30 -10.20 -9.72
CA GLU A 191 -10.43 -10.99 -8.48
C GLU A 191 -9.86 -10.29 -7.25
N ASN A 192 -8.81 -9.45 -7.40
CA ASN A 192 -8.24 -8.70 -6.29
C ASN A 192 -9.18 -7.57 -5.85
N ILE A 193 -9.84 -6.92 -6.82
CA ILE A 193 -10.87 -5.92 -6.54
C ILE A 193 -12.09 -6.57 -5.87
N ASP A 194 -12.52 -7.72 -6.37
CA ASP A 194 -13.62 -8.47 -5.73
C ASP A 194 -13.30 -8.81 -4.27
N ASN A 195 -12.09 -9.31 -4.02
CA ASN A 195 -11.63 -9.61 -2.67
C ASN A 195 -11.53 -8.35 -1.79
N LEU A 196 -11.05 -7.24 -2.34
CA LEU A 196 -11.01 -5.96 -1.65
C LEU A 196 -12.41 -5.49 -1.23
N LEU A 197 -13.38 -5.58 -2.13
CA LEU A 197 -14.77 -5.19 -1.83
C LEU A 197 -15.41 -6.11 -0.79
N VAL A 198 -15.16 -7.42 -0.87
CA VAL A 198 -15.70 -8.37 0.12
C VAL A 198 -15.11 -8.12 1.49
N VAL A 199 -13.79 -8.17 1.62
CA VAL A 199 -13.08 -8.08 2.91
C VAL A 199 -13.06 -6.65 3.45
N GLY A 200 -12.81 -5.66 2.58
CA GLY A 200 -12.68 -4.26 2.98
C GLY A 200 -14.03 -3.55 3.22
N ILE A 201 -15.11 -4.01 2.59
CA ILE A 201 -16.40 -3.30 2.64
C ILE A 201 -17.55 -4.22 3.10
N TYR A 202 -17.80 -5.32 2.40
CA TYR A 202 -19.05 -6.07 2.56
C TYR A 202 -19.13 -6.82 3.89
N GLU A 203 -18.00 -7.30 4.41
CA GLU A 203 -17.92 -7.91 5.74
C GLU A 203 -18.40 -6.97 6.85
N GLY A 204 -18.11 -5.68 6.74
CA GLY A 204 -18.55 -4.67 7.69
C GLY A 204 -20.06 -4.37 7.64
N LEU A 205 -20.69 -4.58 6.49
CA LEU A 205 -22.09 -4.18 6.26
C LEU A 205 -23.10 -5.31 6.53
N TYR A 206 -22.71 -6.56 6.32
CA TYR A 206 -23.68 -7.66 6.24
C TYR A 206 -24.38 -7.99 7.57
N ALA A 207 -23.69 -7.83 8.69
CA ALA A 207 -24.24 -8.18 10.01
C ALA A 207 -25.38 -7.24 10.46
N ASN A 208 -25.47 -6.05 9.87
CA ASN A 208 -26.52 -5.08 10.20
C ASN A 208 -27.67 -5.14 9.19
N LYS A 209 -28.89 -5.36 9.67
CA LYS A 209 -30.08 -5.50 8.82
C LYS A 209 -30.33 -4.29 7.90
N LYS A 210 -30.09 -3.07 8.40
CA LYS A 210 -30.31 -1.83 7.62
C LYS A 210 -29.27 -1.69 6.54
N CYS A 211 -27.97 -1.89 6.88
CA CYS A 211 -26.86 -1.87 5.94
C CYS A 211 -27.05 -2.93 4.83
N ASN A 212 -27.45 -4.16 5.21
CA ASN A 212 -27.69 -5.24 4.28
C ASN A 212 -28.84 -4.91 3.30
N ASN A 213 -29.96 -4.32 3.80
CA ASN A 213 -31.06 -3.92 2.93
C ASN A 213 -30.63 -2.84 1.92
N ILE A 214 -29.87 -1.85 2.34
CA ILE A 214 -29.37 -0.78 1.48
C ILE A 214 -28.37 -1.35 0.45
N ALA A 215 -27.42 -2.20 0.88
CA ALA A 215 -26.49 -2.86 -0.03
C ALA A 215 -27.23 -3.63 -1.15
N ARG A 216 -28.25 -4.41 -0.79
CA ARG A 216 -29.06 -5.14 -1.76
C ARG A 216 -29.86 -4.25 -2.74
N GLN A 217 -30.21 -3.04 -2.31
CA GLN A 217 -30.91 -2.09 -3.17
C GLN A 217 -29.97 -1.36 -4.12
N LEU A 218 -28.76 -0.99 -3.65
CA LEU A 218 -27.85 -0.13 -4.38
C LEU A 218 -26.76 -0.88 -5.16
N LEU A 219 -26.40 -2.11 -4.77
CA LEU A 219 -25.53 -2.95 -5.57
C LEU A 219 -26.25 -3.46 -6.83
N THR A 220 -25.53 -3.47 -7.94
CA THR A 220 -26.03 -3.88 -9.25
C THR A 220 -25.13 -4.92 -9.91
N GLY A 221 -25.64 -5.59 -10.93
CA GLY A 221 -24.88 -6.50 -11.79
C GLY A 221 -24.08 -7.53 -11.01
N ARG A 222 -22.86 -7.78 -11.48
CA ARG A 222 -21.91 -8.74 -10.89
C ARG A 222 -21.62 -8.47 -9.41
N ASN A 223 -21.55 -7.23 -9.01
CA ASN A 223 -21.28 -6.86 -7.61
C ASN A 223 -22.39 -7.32 -6.66
N LYS A 224 -23.63 -7.22 -7.09
CA LYS A 224 -24.77 -7.77 -6.35
C LYS A 224 -24.69 -9.28 -6.24
N ASP A 225 -24.31 -9.97 -7.32
CA ASP A 225 -24.18 -11.43 -7.31
C ASP A 225 -23.06 -11.89 -6.35
N ILE A 226 -21.91 -11.19 -6.32
CA ILE A 226 -20.82 -11.44 -5.39
C ILE A 226 -21.28 -11.26 -3.94
N TYR A 227 -21.96 -10.13 -3.64
CA TYR A 227 -22.47 -9.83 -2.31
C TYR A 227 -23.47 -10.90 -1.84
N GLU A 228 -24.43 -11.28 -2.68
CA GLU A 228 -25.44 -12.31 -2.35
C GLU A 228 -24.81 -13.70 -2.20
N HIS A 229 -23.82 -14.05 -3.04
CA HIS A 229 -23.11 -15.32 -2.94
C HIS A 229 -22.31 -15.41 -1.64
N TRP A 230 -21.58 -14.34 -1.30
CA TRP A 230 -20.80 -14.27 -0.08
C TRP A 230 -21.70 -14.33 1.17
N MET A 231 -22.84 -13.62 1.16
CA MET A 231 -23.83 -13.66 2.24
C MET A 231 -24.35 -15.08 2.52
N LYS A 232 -24.58 -15.87 1.49
CA LYS A 232 -25.06 -17.27 1.64
C LYS A 232 -23.99 -18.20 2.20
N ASN A 233 -22.73 -18.00 1.83
CA ASN A 233 -21.62 -18.88 2.17
C ASN A 233 -20.84 -18.41 3.42
N GLY A 234 -20.83 -17.12 3.72
CA GLY A 234 -20.19 -16.52 4.90
C GLY A 234 -20.85 -16.92 6.22
N ASN A 235 -22.17 -17.16 6.21
CA ASN A 235 -22.92 -17.63 7.37
C ASN A 235 -22.50 -19.05 7.86
N ILE A 236 -21.78 -19.83 7.04
CA ILE A 236 -21.29 -21.16 7.42
C ILE A 236 -20.04 -21.06 8.32
N ARG A 237 -19.34 -19.92 8.35
CA ARG A 237 -18.15 -19.71 9.22
C ARG A 237 -18.47 -19.12 10.59
N ALA A 238 -19.68 -18.61 10.82
CA ALA A 238 -20.09 -18.04 12.10
C ALA A 238 -20.69 -19.07 13.09
N GLU A 239 -20.75 -20.35 12.70
CA GLU A 239 -21.23 -21.45 13.54
C GLU A 239 -20.13 -22.41 14.03
N TYR A 240 -18.83 -21.99 13.98
CA TYR A 240 -17.73 -22.77 14.55
C TYR A 240 -16.94 -21.96 15.57
#